data_a088a0250f0e3d0a1c1e1859ead77fca
#
_entry.id   a088a0250f0e3d0a1c1e1859ead77fca
#
_cell.length_a   1.000
_cell.length_b   1.000
_cell.length_c   1.000
_cell.angle_alpha   90.00
_cell.angle_beta   90.00
_cell.angle_gamma   90.00
#
_symmetry.space_group_name_H-M   'P 1'
#
loop_
_entity.id
_entity.type
_entity.pdbx_description
1 polymer ?
#
loop_
_entity_poly.entity_id
_entity_poly.type
_entity_poly.pdbx_seq_one_letter_code
_entity_poly.pdbx_strand_id
1 'polypeptide(L)'
;MRKLVFTALLAAISSVLMLFSIKVPLMPSFISFDFSDFPAVMASLTMGPIAGVFVCLVKNIINLFSSMTGGVGELSNFILSCCLVIPAGIIGRKINTYKGAVIGCVVGSVVMALLSIVSNYFLVYPIYENIMPIEAIINMYKEINPNVNGLLECLIVFNCPFTLIKGLVASVLCMPLYKVLRPVFNSYYRK
;
A
#
# COMPACT_ATOMS: atom_id res chain seq x y z
N MET A 1 -14.25 -19.60 -11.00
CA MET A 1 -14.90 -19.48 -9.68
C MET A 1 -13.92 -19.44 -8.50
N ARG A 2 -13.02 -20.42 -8.29
CA ARG A 2 -12.12 -20.48 -7.10
C ARG A 2 -11.23 -19.25 -6.93
N LYS A 3 -10.61 -18.72 -8.01
CA LYS A 3 -9.80 -17.47 -7.92
C LYS A 3 -10.60 -16.29 -7.39
N LEU A 4 -11.84 -16.13 -7.88
CA LEU A 4 -12.72 -15.04 -7.44
C LEU A 4 -13.04 -15.14 -5.95
N VAL A 5 -13.35 -16.34 -5.46
CA VAL A 5 -13.67 -16.58 -4.04
C VAL A 5 -12.47 -16.24 -3.14
N PHE A 6 -11.28 -16.72 -3.50
CA PHE A 6 -10.06 -16.39 -2.73
C PHE A 6 -9.71 -14.89 -2.79
N THR A 7 -9.88 -14.25 -3.95
CA THR A 7 -9.66 -12.80 -4.07
C THR A 7 -10.66 -12.03 -3.20
N ALA A 8 -11.93 -12.43 -3.20
CA ALA A 8 -12.96 -11.81 -2.37
C ALA A 8 -12.69 -11.99 -0.86
N LEU A 9 -12.24 -13.19 -0.45
CA LEU A 9 -11.86 -13.45 0.93
C LEU A 9 -10.68 -12.55 1.38
N LEU A 10 -9.63 -12.47 0.55
CA LEU A 10 -8.48 -11.60 0.84
C LEU A 10 -8.87 -10.11 0.82
N ALA A 11 -9.81 -9.72 -0.04
CA ALA A 11 -10.34 -8.35 -0.05
C ALA A 11 -11.11 -8.04 1.23
N ALA A 12 -11.93 -8.97 1.73
CA ALA A 12 -12.64 -8.81 2.99
C ALA A 12 -11.67 -8.67 4.17
N ILE A 13 -10.66 -9.55 4.26
CA ILE A 13 -9.62 -9.47 5.31
C ILE A 13 -8.86 -8.13 5.20
N SER A 14 -8.49 -7.72 3.99
CA SER A 14 -7.79 -6.46 3.73
C SER A 14 -8.62 -5.26 4.19
N SER A 15 -9.92 -5.25 3.91
CA SER A 15 -10.84 -4.18 4.33
C SER A 15 -10.97 -4.10 5.85
N VAL A 16 -11.09 -5.24 6.53
CA VAL A 16 -11.12 -5.28 8.01
C VAL A 16 -9.81 -4.75 8.59
N LEU A 17 -8.66 -5.17 8.05
CA LEU A 17 -7.35 -4.69 8.52
C LEU A 17 -7.16 -3.17 8.29
N MET A 18 -7.76 -2.61 7.25
CA MET A 18 -7.71 -1.18 6.98
C MET A 18 -8.48 -0.34 8.02
N LEU A 19 -9.57 -0.88 8.57
CA LEU A 19 -10.30 -0.22 9.65
C LEU A 19 -9.50 -0.11 10.95
N PHE A 20 -8.54 -1.03 11.18
CA PHE A 20 -7.63 -1.00 12.32
C PHE A 20 -6.34 -0.24 12.00
N SER A 21 -6.49 1.01 11.53
CA SER A 21 -5.36 1.87 11.26
C SER A 21 -4.81 2.53 12.54
N ILE A 22 -3.48 2.64 12.60
CA ILE A 22 -2.76 3.20 13.74
C ILE A 22 -2.13 4.54 13.32
N LYS A 23 -2.31 5.57 14.14
CA LYS A 23 -1.62 6.86 13.96
C LYS A 23 -0.15 6.73 14.36
N VAL A 24 0.75 7.19 13.49
CA VAL A 24 2.20 7.10 13.74
C VAL A 24 2.69 8.42 14.34
N PRO A 25 3.35 8.40 15.52
CA PRO A 25 3.72 9.62 16.26
C PRO A 25 4.60 10.62 15.49
N LEU A 26 5.38 10.15 14.52
CA LEU A 26 6.29 10.96 13.70
C LEU A 26 5.69 11.37 12.35
N MET A 27 4.36 11.28 12.21
CA MET A 27 3.66 11.63 10.97
C MET A 27 2.48 12.55 11.28
N PRO A 28 2.09 13.45 10.36
CA PRO A 28 0.88 14.25 10.48
C PRO A 28 -0.35 13.40 10.75
N SER A 29 -1.30 13.94 11.48
CA SER A 29 -2.48 13.22 12.00
C SER A 29 -3.40 12.60 10.95
N PHE A 30 -3.31 13.05 9.69
CA PHE A 30 -4.06 12.48 8.57
C PHE A 30 -3.39 11.26 7.94
N ILE A 31 -2.11 10.96 8.29
CA ILE A 31 -1.39 9.77 7.83
C ILE A 31 -1.53 8.67 8.87
N SER A 32 -1.99 7.51 8.42
CA SER A 32 -2.15 6.33 9.27
C SER A 32 -1.43 5.12 8.68
N PHE A 33 -0.98 4.24 9.55
CA PHE A 33 -0.38 2.96 9.21
C PHE A 33 -1.42 1.86 9.39
N ASP A 34 -1.57 1.00 8.40
CA ASP A 34 -2.43 -0.17 8.44
C ASP A 34 -1.74 -1.40 7.83
N PHE A 35 -2.27 -2.58 8.15
CA PHE A 35 -1.74 -3.84 7.65
C PHE A 35 -2.49 -4.38 6.42
N SER A 36 -3.37 -3.59 5.83
CA SER A 36 -4.26 -4.01 4.75
C SER A 36 -3.57 -4.38 3.44
N ASP A 37 -2.34 -3.92 3.23
CA ASP A 37 -1.55 -4.25 2.04
C ASP A 37 -1.05 -5.70 2.05
N PHE A 38 -0.91 -6.35 3.22
CA PHE A 38 -0.46 -7.72 3.33
C PHE A 38 -1.35 -8.72 2.56
N PRO A 39 -2.70 -8.75 2.71
CA PRO A 39 -3.54 -9.64 1.91
C PRO A 39 -3.53 -9.30 0.41
N ALA A 40 -3.34 -8.03 0.05
CA ALA A 40 -3.24 -7.61 -1.34
C ALA A 40 -1.96 -8.13 -2.00
N VAL A 41 -0.80 -8.06 -1.30
CA VAL A 41 0.46 -8.67 -1.74
C VAL A 41 0.30 -10.19 -1.90
N MET A 42 -0.36 -10.85 -0.93
CA MET A 42 -0.64 -12.29 -1.00
C MET A 42 -1.47 -12.65 -2.24
N ALA A 43 -2.53 -11.90 -2.52
CA ALA A 43 -3.36 -12.08 -3.72
C ALA A 43 -2.52 -11.93 -5.00
N SER A 44 -1.66 -10.92 -5.04
CA SER A 44 -0.81 -10.63 -6.19
C SER A 44 0.20 -11.75 -6.45
N LEU A 45 0.89 -12.23 -5.42
CA LEU A 45 1.89 -13.30 -5.54
C LEU A 45 1.28 -14.64 -5.93
N THR A 46 0.08 -14.95 -5.40
CA THR A 46 -0.56 -16.26 -5.61
C THR A 46 -1.42 -16.31 -6.85
N MET A 47 -2.29 -15.34 -7.06
CA MET A 47 -3.30 -15.32 -8.12
C MET A 47 -2.97 -14.37 -9.28
N GLY A 48 -2.01 -13.47 -9.08
CA GLY A 48 -1.51 -12.52 -10.07
C GLY A 48 -1.80 -11.07 -9.74
N PRO A 49 -1.08 -10.14 -10.40
CA PRO A 49 -1.14 -8.72 -10.09
C PRO A 49 -2.57 -8.14 -10.18
N ILE A 50 -3.38 -8.62 -11.12
CA ILE A 50 -4.78 -8.18 -11.25
C ILE A 50 -5.59 -8.51 -9.99
N ALA A 51 -5.40 -9.70 -9.39
CA ALA A 51 -6.07 -10.06 -8.14
C ALA A 51 -5.63 -9.14 -6.99
N GLY A 52 -4.32 -8.81 -6.90
CA GLY A 52 -3.82 -7.84 -5.93
C GLY A 52 -4.43 -6.46 -6.08
N VAL A 53 -4.50 -5.95 -7.31
CA VAL A 53 -5.14 -4.66 -7.63
C VAL A 53 -6.63 -4.68 -7.24
N PHE A 54 -7.32 -5.79 -7.48
CA PHE A 54 -8.74 -5.93 -7.11
C PHE A 54 -8.93 -5.88 -5.59
N VAL A 55 -8.06 -6.51 -4.82
CA VAL A 55 -8.06 -6.41 -3.35
C VAL A 55 -7.82 -4.96 -2.91
N CYS A 56 -6.85 -4.27 -3.51
CA CYS A 56 -6.58 -2.86 -3.23
C CYS A 56 -7.79 -1.97 -3.54
N LEU A 57 -8.47 -2.22 -4.65
CA LEU A 57 -9.68 -1.46 -5.04
C LEU A 57 -10.79 -1.64 -4.02
N VAL A 58 -11.14 -2.90 -3.71
CA VAL A 58 -12.27 -3.22 -2.81
C VAL A 58 -12.02 -2.67 -1.40
N LYS A 59 -10.82 -2.85 -0.82
CA LYS A 59 -10.53 -2.33 0.52
C LYS A 59 -10.68 -0.80 0.59
N ASN A 60 -10.21 -0.08 -0.42
CA ASN A 60 -10.29 1.38 -0.45
C ASN A 60 -11.72 1.87 -0.68
N ILE A 61 -12.52 1.19 -1.52
CA ILE A 61 -13.95 1.51 -1.69
C ILE A 61 -14.71 1.32 -0.39
N ILE A 62 -14.46 0.22 0.34
CA ILE A 62 -15.12 -0.03 1.63
C ILE A 62 -14.70 1.02 2.66
N ASN A 63 -13.42 1.40 2.69
CA ASN A 63 -12.91 2.39 3.62
C ASN A 63 -13.44 3.82 3.35
N LEU A 64 -13.88 4.13 2.13
CA LEU A 64 -14.51 5.42 1.80
C LEU A 64 -15.68 5.77 2.73
N PHE A 65 -16.44 4.77 3.20
CA PHE A 65 -17.56 4.98 4.13
C PHE A 65 -17.11 5.46 5.53
N SER A 66 -15.83 5.26 5.86
CA SER A 66 -15.20 5.67 7.13
C SER A 66 -14.11 6.73 6.92
N SER A 67 -14.05 7.34 5.74
CA SER A 67 -12.99 8.28 5.37
C SER A 67 -13.05 9.56 6.19
N MET A 68 -11.92 9.92 6.81
CA MET A 68 -11.72 11.21 7.46
C MET A 68 -11.07 12.25 6.51
N THR A 69 -10.70 11.85 5.32
CA THR A 69 -9.94 12.65 4.35
C THR A 69 -10.73 12.96 3.08
N GLY A 70 -12.06 12.77 3.12
CA GLY A 70 -12.92 13.00 1.97
C GLY A 70 -12.59 12.11 0.75
N GLY A 71 -11.99 10.94 0.98
CA GLY A 71 -11.62 9.98 -0.08
C GLY A 71 -10.22 10.18 -0.66
N VAL A 72 -9.55 11.28 -0.37
CA VAL A 72 -8.20 11.58 -0.92
C VAL A 72 -7.15 10.62 -0.37
N GLY A 73 -7.24 10.28 0.91
CA GLY A 73 -6.37 9.29 1.56
C GLY A 73 -6.55 7.90 0.96
N GLU A 74 -7.78 7.48 0.68
CA GLU A 74 -8.12 6.20 0.07
C GLU A 74 -7.62 6.13 -1.39
N LEU A 75 -7.74 7.23 -2.14
CA LEU A 75 -7.20 7.33 -3.48
C LEU A 75 -5.67 7.19 -3.46
N SER A 76 -4.99 7.90 -2.57
CA SER A 76 -3.54 7.79 -2.37
C SER A 76 -3.15 6.35 -2.01
N ASN A 77 -3.82 5.75 -1.02
CA ASN A 77 -3.57 4.38 -0.58
C ASN A 77 -3.77 3.38 -1.74
N PHE A 78 -4.84 3.53 -2.53
CA PHE A 78 -5.08 2.68 -3.70
C PHE A 78 -3.93 2.74 -4.71
N ILE A 79 -3.50 3.94 -5.11
CA ILE A 79 -2.41 4.14 -6.08
C ILE A 79 -1.12 3.51 -5.54
N LEU A 80 -0.75 3.80 -4.29
CA LEU A 80 0.49 3.31 -3.68
C LEU A 80 0.46 1.79 -3.47
N SER A 81 -0.68 1.24 -3.02
CA SER A 81 -0.85 -0.21 -2.93
C SER A 81 -0.72 -0.90 -4.29
N CYS A 82 -1.23 -0.30 -5.38
CA CYS A 82 -1.02 -0.82 -6.74
C CYS A 82 0.46 -0.81 -7.14
N CYS A 83 1.20 0.25 -6.77
CA CYS A 83 2.64 0.35 -7.01
C CYS A 83 3.44 -0.74 -6.28
N LEU A 84 2.94 -1.24 -5.15
CA LEU A 84 3.50 -2.37 -4.43
C LEU A 84 3.14 -3.72 -5.08
N VAL A 85 1.82 -3.97 -5.26
CA VAL A 85 1.34 -5.30 -5.61
C VAL A 85 1.62 -5.69 -7.06
N ILE A 86 1.68 -4.73 -8.00
CA ILE A 86 1.91 -5.02 -9.41
C ILE A 86 3.34 -5.56 -9.64
N PRO A 87 4.42 -4.87 -9.24
CA PRO A 87 5.78 -5.40 -9.40
C PRO A 87 5.99 -6.68 -8.58
N ALA A 88 5.46 -6.74 -7.35
CA ALA A 88 5.55 -7.93 -6.51
C ALA A 88 4.98 -9.16 -7.21
N GLY A 89 3.77 -9.03 -7.78
CA GLY A 89 3.11 -10.12 -8.50
C GLY A 89 3.79 -10.50 -9.82
N ILE A 90 4.23 -9.52 -10.62
CA ILE A 90 4.90 -9.77 -11.90
C ILE A 90 6.21 -10.52 -11.66
N ILE A 91 7.10 -9.98 -10.81
CA ILE A 91 8.41 -10.54 -10.52
C ILE A 91 8.30 -11.88 -9.79
N GLY A 92 7.48 -11.92 -8.73
CA GLY A 92 7.29 -13.12 -7.91
C GLY A 92 6.77 -14.31 -8.71
N ARG A 93 5.86 -14.06 -9.65
CA ARG A 93 5.30 -15.11 -10.51
C ARG A 93 6.21 -15.47 -11.68
N LYS A 94 6.93 -14.50 -12.25
CA LYS A 94 7.89 -14.76 -13.34
C LYS A 94 9.04 -15.66 -12.87
N ILE A 95 9.63 -15.33 -11.73
CA ILE A 95 10.74 -16.12 -11.16
C ILE A 95 10.25 -17.42 -10.51
N ASN A 96 9.01 -17.46 -10.05
CA ASN A 96 8.34 -18.63 -9.46
C ASN A 96 9.10 -19.37 -8.35
N THR A 97 9.86 -18.63 -7.54
CA THR A 97 10.57 -19.14 -6.36
C THR A 97 10.21 -18.30 -5.14
N TYR A 98 10.50 -18.81 -3.95
CA TYR A 98 10.38 -18.01 -2.74
C TYR A 98 11.26 -16.75 -2.80
N LYS A 99 12.51 -16.91 -3.29
CA LYS A 99 13.42 -15.76 -3.52
C LYS A 99 12.83 -14.75 -4.51
N GLY A 100 12.18 -15.22 -5.57
CA GLY A 100 11.51 -14.36 -6.55
C GLY A 100 10.37 -13.55 -5.94
N ALA A 101 9.60 -14.13 -5.01
CA ALA A 101 8.57 -13.41 -4.27
C ALA A 101 9.18 -12.33 -3.37
N VAL A 102 10.26 -12.64 -2.65
CA VAL A 102 10.99 -11.66 -1.82
C VAL A 102 11.52 -10.51 -2.68
N ILE A 103 12.20 -10.81 -3.79
CA ILE A 103 12.72 -9.78 -4.72
C ILE A 103 11.56 -8.91 -5.23
N GLY A 104 10.46 -9.54 -5.65
CA GLY A 104 9.28 -8.82 -6.15
C GLY A 104 8.69 -7.86 -5.10
N CYS A 105 8.62 -8.30 -3.85
CA CYS A 105 8.13 -7.48 -2.74
C CYS A 105 9.08 -6.31 -2.42
N VAL A 106 10.38 -6.53 -2.40
CA VAL A 106 11.38 -5.46 -2.18
C VAL A 106 11.30 -4.43 -3.30
N VAL A 107 11.31 -4.88 -4.56
CA VAL A 107 11.18 -3.98 -5.73
C VAL A 107 9.85 -3.22 -5.66
N GLY A 108 8.74 -3.91 -5.36
CA GLY A 108 7.43 -3.27 -5.19
C GLY A 108 7.43 -2.20 -4.09
N SER A 109 8.06 -2.47 -2.94
CA SER A 109 8.17 -1.50 -1.85
C SER A 109 8.99 -0.26 -2.24
N VAL A 110 10.08 -0.45 -2.98
CA VAL A 110 10.91 0.67 -3.50
C VAL A 110 10.11 1.48 -4.52
N VAL A 111 9.44 0.82 -5.47
CA VAL A 111 8.59 1.50 -6.47
C VAL A 111 7.47 2.28 -5.79
N MET A 112 6.81 1.68 -4.80
CA MET A 112 5.77 2.34 -3.99
C MET A 112 6.32 3.60 -3.30
N ALA A 113 7.50 3.52 -2.69
CA ALA A 113 8.13 4.64 -1.99
C ALA A 113 8.52 5.77 -2.94
N LEU A 114 9.13 5.48 -4.08
CA LEU A 114 9.52 6.49 -5.06
C LEU A 114 8.29 7.15 -5.71
N LEU A 115 7.30 6.36 -6.10
CA LEU A 115 6.06 6.88 -6.69
C LEU A 115 5.18 7.60 -5.67
N SER A 116 5.37 7.37 -4.36
CA SER A 116 4.67 8.16 -3.33
C SER A 116 5.01 9.65 -3.39
N ILE A 117 6.26 10.00 -3.69
CA ILE A 117 6.67 11.40 -3.85
C ILE A 117 5.92 12.02 -5.04
N VAL A 118 5.96 11.34 -6.18
CA VAL A 118 5.36 11.83 -7.43
C VAL A 118 3.83 11.93 -7.31
N SER A 119 3.17 10.86 -6.87
CA SER A 119 1.71 10.82 -6.76
C SER A 119 1.19 11.80 -5.71
N ASN A 120 1.86 11.92 -4.57
CA ASN A 120 1.47 12.87 -3.55
C ASN A 120 1.68 14.31 -4.03
N TYR A 121 2.82 14.63 -4.62
CA TYR A 121 3.13 15.99 -5.06
C TYR A 121 2.20 16.48 -6.17
N PHE A 122 1.95 15.67 -7.20
CA PHE A 122 1.19 16.08 -8.38
C PHE A 122 -0.31 15.77 -8.33
N LEU A 123 -0.73 14.81 -7.52
CA LEU A 123 -2.12 14.37 -7.52
C LEU A 123 -2.78 14.55 -6.15
N VAL A 124 -2.22 13.95 -5.09
CA VAL A 124 -2.90 13.83 -3.81
C VAL A 124 -2.99 15.17 -3.09
N TYR A 125 -1.87 15.87 -2.92
CA TYR A 125 -1.86 17.15 -2.21
C TYR A 125 -2.57 18.29 -2.95
N PRO A 126 -2.51 18.41 -4.28
CA PRO A 126 -3.35 19.38 -5.01
C PRO A 126 -4.86 19.11 -4.84
N ILE A 127 -5.29 17.84 -4.78
CA ILE A 127 -6.68 17.53 -4.47
C ILE A 127 -6.99 17.84 -2.99
N TYR A 128 -6.04 17.55 -2.10
CA TYR A 128 -6.19 17.78 -0.66
C TYR A 128 -6.27 19.27 -0.32
N GLU A 129 -5.70 20.16 -1.13
CA GLU A 129 -5.75 21.61 -0.98
C GLU A 129 -7.18 22.16 -0.96
N ASN A 130 -8.13 21.46 -1.62
CA ASN A 130 -9.54 21.81 -1.57
C ASN A 130 -10.19 21.57 -0.17
N ILE A 131 -9.53 20.78 0.68
CA ILE A 131 -10.00 20.42 2.03
C ILE A 131 -9.19 21.18 3.09
N MET A 132 -7.88 21.28 2.89
CA MET A 132 -6.94 21.90 3.83
C MET A 132 -5.84 22.63 3.06
N PRO A 133 -5.56 23.93 3.37
CA PRO A 133 -4.48 24.68 2.71
C PRO A 133 -3.13 23.96 2.83
N ILE A 134 -2.34 23.98 1.76
CA ILE A 134 -1.01 23.33 1.74
C ILE A 134 -0.09 23.87 2.83
N GLU A 135 -0.20 25.16 3.14
CA GLU A 135 0.57 25.79 4.24
C GLU A 135 0.27 25.15 5.60
N ALA A 136 -0.99 24.83 5.88
CA ALA A 136 -1.39 24.16 7.13
C ALA A 136 -0.77 22.73 7.18
N ILE A 137 -0.74 22.04 6.05
CA ILE A 137 -0.11 20.72 5.93
C ILE A 137 1.40 20.82 6.20
N ILE A 138 2.09 21.78 5.57
CA ILE A 138 3.53 22.01 5.77
C ILE A 138 3.81 22.35 7.23
N ASN A 139 2.96 23.15 7.88
CA ASN A 139 3.13 23.48 9.29
C ASN A 139 3.03 22.25 10.21
N MET A 140 2.13 21.30 9.93
CA MET A 140 2.09 20.02 10.66
C MET A 140 3.38 19.21 10.55
N TYR A 141 4.07 19.26 9.40
CA TYR A 141 5.39 18.64 9.23
C TYR A 141 6.48 19.42 9.96
N LYS A 142 6.40 20.77 9.98
CA LYS A 142 7.34 21.64 10.70
C LYS A 142 7.26 21.47 12.23
N GLU A 143 6.09 21.13 12.76
CA GLU A 143 5.96 20.79 14.18
C GLU A 143 6.79 19.57 14.57
N ILE A 144 7.02 18.65 13.60
CA ILE A 144 7.81 17.43 13.81
C ILE A 144 9.30 17.71 13.53
N ASN A 145 9.58 18.41 12.42
CA ASN A 145 10.93 18.81 12.04
C ASN A 145 10.94 20.26 11.49
N PRO A 146 11.42 21.25 12.26
CA PRO A 146 11.43 22.66 11.85
C PRO A 146 12.29 22.96 10.62
N ASN A 147 13.18 22.06 10.21
CA ASN A 147 14.12 22.29 9.11
C ASN A 147 13.51 22.08 7.72
N VAL A 148 12.27 21.57 7.60
CA VAL A 148 11.62 21.39 6.31
C VAL A 148 10.98 22.70 5.85
N ASN A 149 11.26 23.11 4.61
CA ASN A 149 10.84 24.41 4.07
C ASN A 149 9.78 24.33 2.99
N GLY A 150 9.44 23.13 2.48
CA GLY A 150 8.49 22.97 1.41
C GLY A 150 7.87 21.59 1.33
N LEU A 151 6.77 21.48 0.56
CA LEU A 151 6.03 20.24 0.40
C LEU A 151 6.92 19.09 -0.10
N LEU A 152 7.77 19.35 -1.09
CA LEU A 152 8.67 18.31 -1.65
C LEU A 152 9.62 17.74 -0.60
N GLU A 153 10.20 18.59 0.24
CA GLU A 153 11.06 18.15 1.35
C GLU A 153 10.29 17.30 2.36
N CYS A 154 9.05 17.70 2.70
CA CYS A 154 8.18 16.91 3.56
C CYS A 154 7.92 15.51 2.98
N LEU A 155 7.68 15.40 1.68
CA LEU A 155 7.45 14.13 1.00
C LEU A 155 8.70 13.24 0.99
N ILE A 156 9.87 13.80 0.76
CA ILE A 156 11.13 13.06 0.73
C ILE A 156 11.53 12.59 2.13
N VAL A 157 11.42 13.48 3.13
CA VAL A 157 11.90 13.21 4.49
C VAL A 157 10.95 12.31 5.28
N PHE A 158 9.64 12.47 5.08
CA PHE A 158 8.63 11.75 5.87
C PHE A 158 7.88 10.69 5.05
N ASN A 159 7.25 11.06 3.93
CA ASN A 159 6.35 10.15 3.23
C ASN A 159 7.09 9.02 2.53
N CYS A 160 8.23 9.28 1.91
CA CYS A 160 9.00 8.25 1.21
C CYS A 160 9.51 7.15 2.16
N PRO A 161 10.22 7.44 3.27
CA PRO A 161 10.65 6.39 4.20
C PRO A 161 9.47 5.70 4.90
N PHE A 162 8.41 6.44 5.24
CA PHE A 162 7.19 5.85 5.80
C PHE A 162 6.56 4.84 4.85
N THR A 163 6.39 5.22 3.58
CA THR A 163 5.80 4.37 2.54
C THR A 163 6.67 3.15 2.26
N LEU A 164 8.00 3.31 2.26
CA LEU A 164 8.94 2.19 2.14
C LEU A 164 8.77 1.20 3.29
N ILE A 165 8.75 1.69 4.52
CA ILE A 165 8.55 0.86 5.72
C ILE A 165 7.20 0.13 5.65
N LYS A 166 6.12 0.83 5.28
CA LYS A 166 4.79 0.24 5.12
C LYS A 166 4.82 -0.92 4.12
N GLY A 167 5.42 -0.74 2.95
CA GLY A 167 5.54 -1.77 1.92
C GLY A 167 6.39 -2.97 2.38
N LEU A 168 7.51 -2.71 3.08
CA LEU A 168 8.38 -3.77 3.62
C LEU A 168 7.69 -4.55 4.73
N VAL A 169 6.98 -3.91 5.65
CA VAL A 169 6.24 -4.59 6.71
C VAL A 169 5.14 -5.48 6.14
N ALA A 170 4.35 -4.98 5.18
CA ALA A 170 3.35 -5.78 4.49
C ALA A 170 3.97 -7.01 3.81
N SER A 171 5.15 -6.82 3.21
CA SER A 171 5.91 -7.88 2.55
C SER A 171 6.43 -8.92 3.55
N VAL A 172 7.01 -8.49 4.66
CA VAL A 172 7.53 -9.38 5.73
C VAL A 172 6.40 -10.23 6.32
N LEU A 173 5.25 -9.63 6.60
CA LEU A 173 4.07 -10.34 7.10
C LEU A 173 3.52 -11.35 6.06
N CYS A 174 3.64 -11.03 4.77
CA CYS A 174 3.18 -11.90 3.70
C CYS A 174 4.07 -13.15 3.52
N MET A 175 5.38 -13.05 3.71
CA MET A 175 6.33 -14.10 3.36
C MET A 175 6.14 -15.44 4.08
N PRO A 176 5.93 -15.51 5.42
CA PRO A 176 5.68 -16.78 6.10
C PRO A 176 4.45 -17.48 5.57
N LEU A 177 3.35 -16.74 5.42
CA LEU A 177 2.08 -17.28 4.93
C LEU A 177 2.17 -17.71 3.47
N TYR A 178 2.86 -16.93 2.64
CA TYR A 178 3.14 -17.29 1.25
C TYR A 178 3.94 -18.58 1.14
N LYS A 179 4.94 -18.80 2.01
CA LYS A 179 5.73 -20.05 2.03
C LYS A 179 4.86 -21.28 2.24
N VAL A 180 3.90 -21.19 3.16
CA VAL A 180 2.97 -22.30 3.48
C VAL A 180 1.92 -22.49 2.38
N LEU A 181 1.36 -21.41 1.85
CA LEU A 181 0.26 -21.48 0.89
C LEU A 181 0.71 -21.69 -0.57
N ARG A 182 1.95 -21.33 -0.89
CA ARG A 182 2.51 -21.43 -2.26
C ARG A 182 2.32 -22.81 -2.90
N PRO A 183 2.63 -23.96 -2.27
CA PRO A 183 2.45 -25.27 -2.89
C PRO A 183 0.99 -25.53 -3.25
N VAL A 184 0.05 -25.11 -2.40
CA VAL A 184 -1.40 -25.24 -2.64
C VAL A 184 -1.80 -24.44 -3.88
N PHE A 185 -1.40 -23.17 -3.95
CA PHE A 185 -1.74 -22.30 -5.09
C PHE A 185 -1.05 -22.74 -6.39
N ASN A 186 0.19 -23.22 -6.35
CA ASN A 186 0.86 -23.72 -7.54
C ASN A 186 0.16 -24.95 -8.10
N SER A 187 -0.34 -25.85 -7.26
CA SER A 187 -1.11 -27.02 -7.70
C SER A 187 -2.42 -26.63 -8.39
N TYR A 188 -3.07 -25.54 -7.95
CA TYR A 188 -4.39 -25.14 -8.43
C TYR A 188 -4.38 -24.15 -9.58
N TYR A 189 -3.37 -23.26 -9.69
CA TYR A 189 -3.42 -22.10 -10.59
C TYR A 189 -2.32 -22.01 -11.62
N ARG A 190 -1.36 -22.93 -11.59
CA ARG A 190 -0.21 -22.95 -12.51
C ARG A 190 -0.09 -24.20 -13.37
N LYS A 191 -1.18 -24.99 -13.46
CA LYS A 191 -1.29 -26.03 -14.50
C LYS A 191 -1.67 -25.41 -15.83
#